data_5858b2a4b0d112b54301170a4f0edb21
#
_entry.id   5858b2a4b0d112b54301170a4f0edb21
#
_cell.length_a   1.000
_cell.length_b   1.000
_cell.length_c   1.000
_cell.angle_alpha   90.00
_cell.angle_beta   90.00
_cell.angle_gamma   90.00
#
_symmetry.space_group_name_H-M   'P 1'
#
loop_
_entity.id
_entity.type
_entity.pdbx_description
1 polymer ?
#
loop_
_entity_poly.entity_id
_entity_poly.type
_entity_poly.pdbx_seq_one_letter_code
_entity_poly.pdbx_strand_id
1 'polypeptide(L)'
;MAYRANQVKFASLALLALTGTAGTFVFGILAGEGGKYHLLIILLGVLCASAPVVATAIGRTVTNRLLRTEVEARERAVEEREHALASKEVAERQTTEVQITAEARLIFALRARLSPVLYCLGKIAAAVPGVPVDPLVGSLSQAIVSAAVEHRHAAADRRSIFFAIDNGVMRCVSYAGYEGQRDAARTTFTDTPDDPVGQQMFRLLAEQEARLIPDLADPSLPVRFPRRRSYQTIIAAAVTADQARYGVLTLDAPEPDSLGQPDLEIMKTLANLLAVGLALAARIHKSALKVPAQGKREVMRSTDLLPARMAH
;
A
#
# COMPACT_ATOMS: atom_id res chain seq x y z
N MET A 1 27.96 -35.67 20.32
CA MET A 1 29.06 -36.01 21.30
C MET A 1 28.54 -36.62 22.58
N ALA A 2 27.40 -36.24 23.15
CA ALA A 2 26.85 -36.79 24.40
C ALA A 2 26.59 -38.31 24.40
N TYR A 3 26.19 -38.88 23.27
CA TYR A 3 25.89 -40.33 23.15
C TYR A 3 27.11 -41.22 23.35
N ARG A 4 28.30 -40.87 22.84
CA ARG A 4 29.55 -41.61 23.02
C ARG A 4 30.06 -41.54 24.45
N ALA A 5 29.89 -40.40 25.14
CA ALA A 5 30.28 -40.24 26.53
C ALA A 5 29.45 -41.15 27.48
N ASN A 6 28.17 -41.36 27.17
CA ASN A 6 27.29 -42.24 27.92
C ASN A 6 27.64 -43.75 27.71
N GLN A 7 27.99 -44.15 26.48
CA GLN A 7 28.42 -45.53 26.23
C GLN A 7 29.70 -45.89 26.97
N VAL A 8 30.67 -44.96 27.08
CA VAL A 8 31.93 -45.19 27.83
C VAL A 8 31.65 -45.32 29.33
N LYS A 9 30.71 -44.53 29.87
CA LYS A 9 30.30 -44.65 31.28
C LYS A 9 29.57 -45.95 31.60
N PHE A 10 28.72 -46.42 30.69
CA PHE A 10 28.03 -47.70 30.82
C PHE A 10 29.03 -48.89 30.77
N ALA A 11 29.97 -48.87 29.83
CA ALA A 11 30.99 -49.88 29.72
C ALA A 11 31.91 -49.96 30.99
N SER A 12 32.25 -48.81 31.56
CA SER A 12 33.07 -48.75 32.78
C SER A 12 32.32 -49.26 34.03
N LEU A 13 31.01 -49.00 34.13
CA LEU A 13 30.16 -49.52 35.21
C LEU A 13 29.94 -51.02 35.11
N ALA A 14 29.77 -51.55 33.91
CA ALA A 14 29.66 -52.98 33.63
C ALA A 14 30.97 -53.74 33.94
N LEU A 15 32.10 -53.09 33.63
CA LEU A 15 33.41 -53.65 33.94
C LEU A 15 33.66 -53.70 35.45
N LEU A 16 33.28 -52.68 36.19
CA LEU A 16 33.35 -52.61 37.66
C LEU A 16 32.44 -53.64 38.32
N ALA A 17 31.26 -53.92 37.76
CA ALA A 17 30.35 -54.96 38.25
C ALA A 17 30.95 -56.37 38.06
N LEU A 18 31.57 -56.64 36.89
CA LEU A 18 32.20 -57.89 36.55
C LEU A 18 33.46 -58.17 37.41
N THR A 19 34.28 -57.16 37.62
CA THR A 19 35.48 -57.29 38.49
C THR A 19 35.09 -57.47 39.96
N GLY A 20 34.01 -56.88 40.42
CA GLY A 20 33.47 -57.05 41.81
C GLY A 20 33.00 -58.51 42.05
N THR A 21 32.25 -59.11 41.08
CA THR A 21 31.76 -60.47 41.20
C THR A 21 32.87 -61.50 41.12
N ALA A 22 33.87 -61.31 40.24
CA ALA A 22 35.03 -62.18 40.17
C ALA A 22 35.92 -62.09 41.46
N GLY A 23 36.08 -60.87 42.00
CA GLY A 23 36.79 -60.63 43.24
C GLY A 23 36.15 -61.33 44.43
N THR A 24 34.80 -61.30 44.58
CA THR A 24 34.10 -62.01 45.65
C THR A 24 34.30 -63.53 45.64
N PHE A 25 34.34 -64.08 44.43
CA PHE A 25 34.57 -65.53 44.32
C PHE A 25 36.02 -65.96 44.74
N VAL A 26 37.00 -65.20 44.28
CA VAL A 26 38.44 -65.45 44.66
C VAL A 26 38.67 -65.22 46.13
N PHE A 27 38.15 -64.14 46.71
CA PHE A 27 38.33 -63.87 48.15
C PHE A 27 37.54 -64.84 49.05
N GLY A 28 36.39 -65.38 48.54
CA GLY A 28 35.63 -66.43 49.22
C GLY A 28 36.42 -67.72 49.36
N ILE A 29 37.17 -68.14 48.35
CA ILE A 29 38.03 -69.32 48.36
C ILE A 29 39.21 -69.10 49.27
N LEU A 30 39.90 -67.96 49.25
CA LEU A 30 41.04 -67.62 50.06
C LEU A 30 40.70 -67.46 51.58
N ALA A 31 39.46 -67.07 51.90
CA ALA A 31 38.98 -66.96 53.27
C ALA A 31 38.79 -68.35 53.96
N GLY A 32 38.69 -69.43 53.23
CA GLY A 32 38.54 -70.78 53.74
C GLY A 32 39.84 -71.41 54.37
N GLU A 33 41.06 -70.81 54.10
CA GLU A 33 42.32 -71.37 54.46
C GLU A 33 42.92 -70.91 55.85
N GLY A 34 42.18 -70.19 56.68
CA GLY A 34 42.48 -69.96 58.09
C GLY A 34 43.79 -69.25 58.44
N GLY A 35 44.33 -68.38 57.63
CA GLY A 35 45.58 -67.64 57.79
C GLY A 35 45.47 -66.31 58.60
N LYS A 36 46.63 -65.74 59.04
CA LYS A 36 46.69 -64.47 59.77
C LYS A 36 45.95 -63.24 59.24
N TYR A 37 45.53 -63.32 57.98
CA TYR A 37 44.82 -62.21 57.22
C TYR A 37 43.36 -62.54 56.95
N HIS A 38 42.77 -63.55 57.58
CA HIS A 38 41.39 -63.99 57.37
C HIS A 38 40.37 -62.87 57.48
N LEU A 39 40.46 -61.98 58.41
CA LEU A 39 39.58 -60.84 58.65
C LEU A 39 39.68 -59.79 57.52
N LEU A 40 40.86 -59.55 57.00
CA LEU A 40 41.09 -58.61 55.88
C LEU A 40 40.55 -59.13 54.59
N ILE A 41 40.68 -60.44 54.36
CA ILE A 41 40.17 -61.14 53.17
C ILE A 41 38.62 -61.11 53.16
N ILE A 42 37.97 -61.33 54.33
CA ILE A 42 36.54 -61.25 54.48
C ILE A 42 36.05 -59.78 54.22
N LEU A 43 36.74 -58.78 54.76
CA LEU A 43 36.41 -57.38 54.60
C LEU A 43 36.52 -56.96 53.12
N LEU A 44 37.56 -57.38 52.44
CA LEU A 44 37.75 -57.13 51.00
C LEU A 44 36.71 -57.85 50.16
N GLY A 45 36.34 -59.09 50.55
CA GLY A 45 35.26 -59.82 49.92
C GLY A 45 33.90 -59.12 50.02
N VAL A 46 33.52 -58.58 51.18
CA VAL A 46 32.32 -57.83 51.41
C VAL A 46 32.34 -56.52 50.59
N LEU A 47 33.48 -55.86 50.56
CA LEU A 47 33.65 -54.64 49.76
C LEU A 47 33.46 -54.91 48.24
N CYS A 48 34.06 -56.00 47.75
CA CYS A 48 33.86 -56.43 46.37
C CYS A 48 32.41 -56.84 46.05
N ALA A 49 31.73 -57.51 47.03
CA ALA A 49 30.32 -57.91 46.86
C ALA A 49 29.38 -56.72 46.84
N SER A 50 29.68 -55.65 47.56
CA SER A 50 28.85 -54.44 47.61
C SER A 50 29.03 -53.52 46.37
N ALA A 51 30.22 -53.60 45.74
CA ALA A 51 30.55 -52.71 44.58
C ALA A 51 29.52 -52.74 43.43
N PRO A 52 29.03 -53.90 42.93
CA PRO A 52 28.04 -53.94 41.87
C PRO A 52 26.67 -53.39 42.28
N VAL A 53 26.30 -53.53 43.57
CA VAL A 53 25.03 -52.96 44.05
C VAL A 53 25.12 -51.45 44.13
N VAL A 54 26.21 -50.90 44.60
CA VAL A 54 26.44 -49.44 44.62
C VAL A 54 26.53 -48.87 43.18
N ALA A 55 27.25 -49.57 42.32
CA ALA A 55 27.38 -49.16 40.90
C ALA A 55 26.01 -49.13 40.19
N THR A 56 25.16 -50.12 40.43
CA THR A 56 23.78 -50.15 39.82
C THR A 56 22.89 -49.08 40.43
N ALA A 57 22.97 -48.79 41.72
CA ALA A 57 22.21 -47.74 42.37
C ALA A 57 22.60 -46.34 41.85
N ILE A 58 23.91 -46.07 41.73
CA ILE A 58 24.42 -44.82 41.14
C ILE A 58 24.03 -44.72 39.66
N GLY A 59 24.15 -45.79 38.91
CA GLY A 59 23.77 -45.83 37.50
C GLY A 59 22.27 -45.46 37.29
N ARG A 60 21.37 -46.05 38.10
CA ARG A 60 19.94 -45.73 38.07
C ARG A 60 19.64 -44.27 38.45
N THR A 61 20.28 -43.72 39.45
CA THR A 61 20.07 -42.31 39.86
C THR A 61 20.56 -41.33 38.80
N VAL A 62 21.69 -41.60 38.17
CA VAL A 62 22.24 -40.76 37.10
C VAL A 62 21.36 -40.83 35.85
N THR A 63 20.92 -42.03 35.46
CA THR A 63 20.05 -42.23 34.31
C THR A 63 18.67 -41.55 34.50
N ASN A 64 18.09 -41.68 35.71
CA ASN A 64 16.83 -41.02 36.02
C ASN A 64 16.95 -39.49 36.03
N ARG A 65 18.06 -38.93 36.48
CA ARG A 65 18.31 -37.49 36.44
C ARG A 65 18.46 -37.00 34.97
N LEU A 66 19.22 -37.73 34.16
CA LEU A 66 19.39 -37.36 32.73
C LEU A 66 18.08 -37.45 31.97
N LEU A 67 17.25 -38.49 32.21
CA LEU A 67 15.93 -38.57 31.59
C LEU A 67 15.01 -37.44 31.99
N ARG A 68 14.99 -37.06 33.30
CA ARG A 68 14.20 -35.92 33.76
C ARG A 68 14.64 -34.61 33.12
N THR A 69 15.94 -34.31 33.07
CA THR A 69 16.43 -33.08 32.40
C THR A 69 16.13 -33.07 30.90
N GLU A 70 16.14 -34.23 30.22
CA GLU A 70 15.81 -34.33 28.83
C GLU A 70 14.29 -34.13 28.55
N VAL A 71 13.43 -34.66 29.43
CA VAL A 71 11.99 -34.44 29.38
C VAL A 71 11.66 -32.97 29.66
N GLU A 72 12.21 -32.38 30.71
CA GLU A 72 12.02 -30.95 31.02
C GLU A 72 12.52 -30.03 29.89
N ALA A 73 13.62 -30.37 29.22
CA ALA A 73 14.13 -29.63 28.09
C ALA A 73 13.20 -29.73 26.87
N ARG A 74 12.62 -30.90 26.64
CA ARG A 74 11.61 -31.09 25.56
C ARG A 74 10.32 -30.33 25.85
N GLU A 75 9.84 -30.39 27.07
CA GLU A 75 8.61 -29.65 27.47
C GLU A 75 8.80 -28.13 27.29
N ARG A 76 9.94 -27.57 27.75
CA ARG A 76 10.26 -26.16 27.51
C ARG A 76 10.35 -25.81 26.00
N ALA A 77 10.97 -26.66 25.21
CA ALA A 77 11.06 -26.44 23.77
C ALA A 77 9.70 -26.48 23.07
N VAL A 78 8.77 -27.31 23.56
CA VAL A 78 7.38 -27.34 23.07
C VAL A 78 6.65 -26.07 23.48
N GLU A 79 6.72 -25.66 24.73
CA GLU A 79 6.12 -24.41 25.24
C GLU A 79 6.63 -23.16 24.50
N GLU A 80 7.95 -23.06 24.31
CA GLU A 80 8.56 -21.98 23.53
C GLU A 80 8.04 -21.95 22.08
N ARG A 81 7.89 -23.12 21.47
CA ARG A 81 7.37 -23.23 20.11
C ARG A 81 5.89 -22.84 20.03
N GLU A 82 5.08 -23.24 20.99
CA GLU A 82 3.66 -22.84 21.05
C GLU A 82 3.53 -21.34 21.28
N HIS A 83 4.32 -20.75 22.16
CA HIS A 83 4.36 -19.31 22.37
C HIS A 83 4.80 -18.54 21.12
N ALA A 84 5.79 -19.05 20.39
CA ALA A 84 6.26 -18.45 19.14
C ALA A 84 5.18 -18.53 18.05
N LEU A 85 4.45 -19.63 17.96
CA LEU A 85 3.32 -19.79 17.01
C LEU A 85 2.16 -18.86 17.36
N ALA A 86 1.78 -18.78 18.62
CA ALA A 86 0.71 -17.89 19.08
C ALA A 86 1.05 -16.41 18.83
N SER A 87 2.29 -16.00 19.13
CA SER A 87 2.74 -14.62 18.87
C SER A 87 2.77 -14.29 17.38
N LYS A 88 3.17 -15.23 16.52
CA LYS A 88 3.15 -15.08 15.07
C LYS A 88 1.72 -14.91 14.54
N GLU A 89 0.79 -15.74 15.02
CA GLU A 89 -0.63 -15.65 14.63
C GLU A 89 -1.26 -14.31 15.03
N VAL A 90 -0.95 -13.81 16.23
CA VAL A 90 -1.41 -12.47 16.68
C VAL A 90 -0.83 -11.37 15.79
N ALA A 91 0.47 -11.44 15.45
CA ALA A 91 1.09 -10.45 14.57
C ALA A 91 0.50 -10.49 13.14
N GLU A 92 0.22 -11.68 12.60
CA GLU A 92 -0.42 -11.83 11.29
C GLU A 92 -1.86 -11.28 11.29
N ARG A 93 -2.63 -11.51 12.34
CA ARG A 93 -3.98 -10.93 12.48
C ARG A 93 -3.93 -9.41 12.57
N GLN A 94 -3.02 -8.85 13.36
CA GLN A 94 -2.86 -7.40 13.47
C GLN A 94 -2.47 -6.76 12.14
N THR A 95 -1.54 -7.35 11.40
CA THR A 95 -1.16 -6.84 10.06
C THR A 95 -2.33 -6.90 9.09
N THR A 96 -3.11 -7.98 9.09
CA THR A 96 -4.29 -8.13 8.24
C THR A 96 -5.38 -7.11 8.59
N GLU A 97 -5.66 -6.87 9.88
CA GLU A 97 -6.64 -5.85 10.31
C GLU A 97 -6.22 -4.44 9.94
N VAL A 98 -4.93 -4.11 10.10
CA VAL A 98 -4.38 -2.81 9.69
C VAL A 98 -4.53 -2.63 8.18
N GLN A 99 -4.22 -3.67 7.40
CA GLN A 99 -4.34 -3.64 5.95
C GLN A 99 -5.80 -3.46 5.50
N ILE A 100 -6.74 -4.24 6.02
CA ILE A 100 -8.18 -4.12 5.71
C ILE A 100 -8.69 -2.72 6.06
N THR A 101 -8.28 -2.20 7.23
CA THR A 101 -8.68 -0.86 7.67
C THR A 101 -8.12 0.23 6.76
N ALA A 102 -6.87 0.09 6.32
CA ALA A 102 -6.23 1.03 5.39
C ALA A 102 -6.91 1.01 4.00
N GLU A 103 -7.21 -0.19 3.49
CA GLU A 103 -7.93 -0.36 2.22
C GLU A 103 -9.35 0.22 2.29
N ALA A 104 -10.09 -0.04 3.36
CA ALA A 104 -11.42 0.52 3.56
C ALA A 104 -11.41 2.05 3.62
N ARG A 105 -10.43 2.64 4.33
CA ARG A 105 -10.24 4.10 4.36
C ARG A 105 -9.90 4.68 3.00
N LEU A 106 -9.04 4.01 2.23
CA LEU A 106 -8.68 4.42 0.87
C LEU A 106 -9.91 4.41 -0.05
N ILE A 107 -10.67 3.32 -0.06
CA ILE A 107 -11.90 3.19 -0.85
C ILE A 107 -12.92 4.27 -0.46
N PHE A 108 -13.13 4.49 0.85
CA PHE A 108 -14.05 5.53 1.31
C PHE A 108 -13.59 6.93 0.87
N ALA A 109 -12.31 7.24 1.02
CA ALA A 109 -11.73 8.51 0.61
C ALA A 109 -11.86 8.74 -0.91
N LEU A 110 -11.54 7.72 -1.72
CA LEU A 110 -11.71 7.78 -3.18
C LEU A 110 -13.17 7.96 -3.56
N ARG A 111 -14.08 7.22 -2.94
CA ARG A 111 -15.52 7.34 -3.21
C ARG A 111 -16.04 8.73 -2.87
N ALA A 112 -15.70 9.27 -1.71
CA ALA A 112 -16.14 10.60 -1.29
C ALA A 112 -15.68 11.69 -2.29
N ARG A 113 -14.44 11.59 -2.79
CA ARG A 113 -13.85 12.58 -3.71
C ARG A 113 -14.34 12.45 -5.14
N LEU A 114 -14.52 11.23 -5.61
CA LEU A 114 -14.99 10.99 -6.99
C LEU A 114 -16.51 11.12 -7.12
N SER A 115 -17.29 11.08 -6.02
CA SER A 115 -18.74 11.22 -6.08
C SER A 115 -19.21 12.51 -6.79
N PRO A 116 -18.66 13.71 -6.51
CA PRO A 116 -19.04 14.92 -7.22
C PRO A 116 -18.71 14.87 -8.71
N VAL A 117 -17.55 14.29 -9.06
CA VAL A 117 -17.13 14.09 -10.46
C VAL A 117 -18.09 13.18 -11.20
N LEU A 118 -18.40 12.01 -10.62
CA LEU A 118 -19.33 11.03 -11.20
C LEU A 118 -20.74 11.59 -11.30
N TYR A 119 -21.18 12.38 -10.32
CA TYR A 119 -22.48 13.07 -10.38
C TYR A 119 -22.54 14.03 -11.56
N CYS A 120 -21.54 14.90 -11.76
CA CYS A 120 -21.48 15.82 -12.89
C CYS A 120 -21.44 15.07 -14.22
N LEU A 121 -20.62 14.01 -14.34
CA LEU A 121 -20.59 13.16 -15.53
C LEU A 121 -21.93 12.54 -15.84
N GLY A 122 -22.64 12.00 -14.82
CA GLY A 122 -23.98 11.44 -14.96
C GLY A 122 -25.00 12.50 -15.46
N LYS A 123 -24.92 13.72 -14.93
CA LYS A 123 -25.78 14.82 -15.38
C LYS A 123 -25.50 15.25 -16.83
N ILE A 124 -24.23 15.33 -17.22
CA ILE A 124 -23.83 15.62 -18.61
C ILE A 124 -24.32 14.51 -19.52
N ALA A 125 -24.09 13.24 -19.15
CA ALA A 125 -24.51 12.10 -19.97
C ALA A 125 -26.04 12.00 -20.16
N ALA A 126 -26.82 12.44 -19.16
CA ALA A 126 -28.28 12.45 -19.20
C ALA A 126 -28.88 13.75 -19.83
N ALA A 127 -28.04 14.72 -20.20
CA ALA A 127 -28.52 15.98 -20.77
C ALA A 127 -29.08 15.78 -22.16
N VAL A 128 -30.24 16.42 -22.41
CA VAL A 128 -30.93 16.36 -23.69
C VAL A 128 -30.39 17.46 -24.63
N PRO A 129 -30.31 17.23 -25.95
CA PRO A 129 -29.92 18.24 -26.91
C PRO A 129 -30.78 19.52 -26.78
N GLY A 130 -30.14 20.70 -26.75
CA GLY A 130 -30.77 21.99 -26.55
C GLY A 130 -30.76 22.51 -25.10
N VAL A 131 -30.37 21.70 -24.11
CA VAL A 131 -30.14 22.17 -22.75
C VAL A 131 -28.70 22.67 -22.65
N PRO A 132 -28.44 23.85 -22.04
CA PRO A 132 -27.06 24.33 -21.85
C PRO A 132 -26.29 23.43 -20.88
N VAL A 133 -25.21 22.84 -21.39
CA VAL A 133 -24.33 21.94 -20.59
C VAL A 133 -23.10 22.64 -20.00
N ASP A 134 -22.83 23.88 -20.39
CA ASP A 134 -21.66 24.64 -19.94
C ASP A 134 -21.58 24.80 -18.42
N PRO A 135 -22.67 25.02 -17.67
CA PRO A 135 -22.61 25.07 -16.20
C PRO A 135 -22.20 23.72 -15.60
N LEU A 136 -22.61 22.60 -16.22
CA LEU A 136 -22.24 21.27 -15.77
C LEU A 136 -20.77 20.96 -16.06
N VAL A 137 -20.26 21.43 -17.20
CA VAL A 137 -18.85 21.35 -17.56
C VAL A 137 -17.99 22.15 -16.57
N GLY A 138 -18.41 23.36 -16.21
CA GLY A 138 -17.75 24.17 -15.18
C GLY A 138 -17.73 23.46 -13.83
N SER A 139 -18.87 22.89 -13.43
CA SER A 139 -18.97 22.11 -12.18
C SER A 139 -18.09 20.86 -12.19
N LEU A 140 -18.03 20.15 -13.32
CA LEU A 140 -17.15 18.98 -13.49
C LEU A 140 -15.68 19.39 -13.38
N SER A 141 -15.27 20.44 -14.08
CA SER A 141 -13.89 20.95 -14.03
C SER A 141 -13.49 21.34 -12.61
N GLN A 142 -14.40 22.01 -11.87
CA GLN A 142 -14.15 22.38 -10.48
C GLN A 142 -14.08 21.15 -9.57
N ALA A 143 -14.96 20.16 -9.73
CA ALA A 143 -14.92 18.92 -8.97
C ALA A 143 -13.60 18.14 -9.20
N ILE A 144 -13.10 18.13 -10.43
CA ILE A 144 -11.84 17.48 -10.81
C ILE A 144 -10.65 18.15 -10.13
N VAL A 145 -10.51 19.49 -10.19
CA VAL A 145 -9.38 20.19 -9.57
C VAL A 145 -9.43 20.08 -8.04
N SER A 146 -10.63 20.09 -7.44
CA SER A 146 -10.80 19.85 -6.01
C SER A 146 -10.39 18.43 -5.61
N ALA A 147 -10.82 17.42 -6.36
CA ALA A 147 -10.45 16.02 -6.11
C ALA A 147 -8.92 15.79 -6.21
N ALA A 148 -8.24 16.50 -7.12
CA ALA A 148 -6.79 16.42 -7.29
C ALA A 148 -6.03 16.96 -6.07
N VAL A 149 -6.50 18.06 -5.45
CA VAL A 149 -5.86 18.67 -4.28
C VAL A 149 -6.09 17.82 -3.02
N GLU A 150 -7.31 17.32 -2.80
CA GLU A 150 -7.72 16.61 -1.60
C GLU A 150 -7.13 15.20 -1.47
N HIS A 151 -6.36 14.76 -2.44
CA HIS A 151 -5.90 13.38 -2.55
C HIS A 151 -5.08 12.85 -1.36
N ARG A 152 -4.40 13.72 -0.57
CA ARG A 152 -3.68 13.32 0.65
C ARG A 152 -3.94 14.28 1.80
N HIS A 153 -4.15 13.75 3.01
CA HIS A 153 -4.41 14.53 4.23
C HIS A 153 -3.31 15.54 4.63
N ALA A 154 -2.10 15.39 4.12
CA ALA A 154 -0.96 16.28 4.40
C ALA A 154 -0.82 17.45 3.42
N ALA A 155 -1.80 17.69 2.57
CA ALA A 155 -1.64 18.54 1.38
C ALA A 155 -2.21 19.94 1.52
N ALA A 156 -2.05 20.60 2.68
CA ALA A 156 -2.47 21.99 2.87
C ALA A 156 -1.90 22.96 1.83
N ASP A 157 -0.85 22.56 1.10
CA ASP A 157 -0.09 23.43 0.20
C ASP A 157 -0.09 22.99 -1.27
N ARG A 158 -1.00 22.12 -1.67
CA ARG A 158 -1.14 21.70 -3.09
C ARG A 158 -2.09 22.61 -3.83
N ARG A 159 -1.86 22.77 -5.13
CA ARG A 159 -2.74 23.50 -6.03
C ARG A 159 -2.94 22.71 -7.31
N SER A 160 -4.19 22.59 -7.76
CA SER A 160 -4.54 21.99 -9.04
C SER A 160 -5.21 23.02 -9.95
N ILE A 161 -4.89 23.00 -11.23
CA ILE A 161 -5.41 23.92 -12.22
C ILE A 161 -5.77 23.15 -13.48
N PHE A 162 -6.92 23.44 -14.05
CA PHE A 162 -7.27 23.02 -15.40
C PHE A 162 -7.11 24.20 -16.37
N PHE A 163 -6.27 24.00 -17.37
CA PHE A 163 -6.06 24.92 -18.48
C PHE A 163 -6.78 24.37 -19.72
N ALA A 164 -7.89 24.99 -20.13
CA ALA A 164 -8.57 24.64 -21.35
C ALA A 164 -7.93 25.31 -22.57
N ILE A 165 -7.88 24.60 -23.70
CA ILE A 165 -7.41 25.18 -24.95
C ILE A 165 -8.57 25.86 -25.68
N ASP A 166 -8.32 27.11 -26.08
CA ASP A 166 -9.22 27.90 -26.90
C ASP A 166 -8.41 28.71 -27.91
N ASN A 167 -8.67 28.53 -29.20
CA ASN A 167 -8.02 29.26 -30.31
C ASN A 167 -6.48 29.28 -30.23
N GLY A 168 -5.86 28.14 -29.86
CA GLY A 168 -4.40 28.03 -29.78
C GLY A 168 -3.78 28.64 -28.52
N VAL A 169 -4.59 29.03 -27.54
CA VAL A 169 -4.16 29.53 -26.23
C VAL A 169 -4.76 28.63 -25.16
N MET A 170 -3.96 28.19 -24.20
CA MET A 170 -4.46 27.54 -23.01
C MET A 170 -4.76 28.59 -21.94
N ARG A 171 -6.00 28.57 -21.40
CA ARG A 171 -6.47 29.48 -20.37
C ARG A 171 -6.87 28.73 -19.12
N CYS A 172 -6.55 29.27 -17.94
CA CYS A 172 -7.04 28.76 -16.65
C CYS A 172 -8.56 28.93 -16.61
N VAL A 173 -9.29 27.82 -16.45
CA VAL A 173 -10.77 27.81 -16.35
C VAL A 173 -11.26 27.31 -15.00
N SER A 174 -10.46 26.51 -14.29
CA SER A 174 -10.80 26.04 -12.94
C SER A 174 -9.53 25.85 -12.14
N TYR A 175 -9.57 26.15 -10.85
CA TYR A 175 -8.47 25.91 -9.94
C TYR A 175 -9.00 25.54 -8.56
N ALA A 176 -8.20 24.80 -7.77
CA ALA A 176 -8.42 24.50 -6.37
C ALA A 176 -7.07 24.45 -5.64
N GLY A 177 -7.07 24.71 -4.35
CA GLY A 177 -5.92 24.63 -3.46
C GLY A 177 -5.71 25.88 -2.65
N TYR A 178 -4.56 25.97 -2.00
CA TYR A 178 -4.24 27.00 -1.03
C TYR A 178 -4.16 28.40 -1.68
N GLU A 179 -5.02 29.31 -1.24
CA GLU A 179 -5.08 30.72 -1.70
C GLU A 179 -4.15 31.66 -0.89
N GLY A 180 -3.37 31.12 0.07
CA GLY A 180 -2.44 31.92 0.86
C GLY A 180 -1.33 32.54 0.00
N GLN A 181 -0.37 33.21 0.54
CA GLN A 181 0.74 34.00 -0.02
C GLN A 181 1.49 33.47 -1.29
N ARG A 182 0.85 32.60 -2.07
CA ARG A 182 1.45 32.07 -3.32
C ARG A 182 1.25 33.02 -4.48
N ASP A 183 2.22 32.96 -5.40
CA ASP A 183 2.12 33.63 -6.69
C ASP A 183 0.79 33.29 -7.37
N ALA A 184 0.15 34.29 -7.97
CA ALA A 184 -1.03 34.08 -8.78
C ALA A 184 -0.74 33.01 -9.83
N ALA A 185 -1.67 32.07 -9.99
CA ALA A 185 -1.54 31.05 -11.03
C ALA A 185 -1.36 31.75 -12.39
N ARG A 186 -0.41 31.27 -13.18
CA ARG A 186 -0.30 31.72 -14.55
C ARG A 186 -1.64 31.50 -15.26
N THR A 187 -2.17 32.52 -15.89
CA THR A 187 -3.53 32.44 -16.46
C THR A 187 -3.57 31.93 -17.89
N THR A 188 -2.45 32.00 -18.61
CA THR A 188 -2.37 31.64 -20.04
C THR A 188 -1.04 31.01 -20.40
N PHE A 189 -1.08 30.06 -21.37
CA PHE A 189 0.08 29.53 -22.07
C PHE A 189 -0.13 29.64 -23.59
N THR A 190 0.93 29.93 -24.31
CA THR A 190 0.92 30.05 -25.78
C THR A 190 1.94 29.12 -26.40
N ASP A 191 1.68 28.64 -27.62
CA ASP A 191 2.64 27.85 -28.41
C ASP A 191 3.52 28.79 -29.25
N THR A 192 4.28 29.63 -28.57
CA THR A 192 5.16 30.61 -29.23
C THR A 192 6.60 30.49 -28.71
N PRO A 193 7.63 30.86 -29.48
CA PRO A 193 9.03 30.84 -29.03
C PRO A 193 9.29 31.64 -27.75
N ASP A 194 8.50 32.69 -27.52
CA ASP A 194 8.60 33.56 -26.35
C ASP A 194 8.03 32.90 -25.07
N ASP A 195 7.31 31.74 -25.21
CA ASP A 195 6.74 30.99 -24.11
C ASP A 195 7.22 29.52 -24.11
N PRO A 196 8.48 29.26 -23.73
CA PRO A 196 9.01 27.91 -23.75
C PRO A 196 8.30 26.94 -22.80
N VAL A 197 7.69 27.42 -21.70
CA VAL A 197 6.86 26.61 -20.80
C VAL A 197 5.54 26.26 -21.51
N GLY A 198 4.92 27.23 -22.17
CA GLY A 198 3.73 27.01 -23.00
C GLY A 198 3.98 25.95 -24.06
N GLN A 199 5.10 26.05 -24.80
CA GLN A 199 5.46 25.05 -25.80
C GLN A 199 5.56 23.62 -25.21
N GLN A 200 6.11 23.46 -24.01
CA GLN A 200 6.14 22.14 -23.35
C GLN A 200 4.74 21.64 -23.00
N MET A 201 3.84 22.53 -22.54
CA MET A 201 2.44 22.17 -22.27
C MET A 201 1.70 21.75 -23.55
N PHE A 202 1.90 22.46 -24.67
CA PHE A 202 1.34 22.08 -25.96
C PHE A 202 1.92 20.77 -26.50
N ARG A 203 3.22 20.52 -26.30
CA ARG A 203 3.86 19.26 -26.65
C ARG A 203 3.28 18.09 -25.86
N LEU A 204 3.18 18.21 -24.54
CA LEU A 204 2.56 17.21 -23.66
C LEU A 204 1.12 16.90 -24.11
N LEU A 205 0.36 17.93 -24.48
CA LEU A 205 -1.00 17.76 -25.01
C LEU A 205 -1.00 17.05 -26.38
N ALA A 206 -0.01 17.34 -27.24
CA ALA A 206 0.12 16.70 -28.55
C ALA A 206 0.50 15.22 -28.43
N GLU A 207 1.37 14.90 -27.49
CA GLU A 207 1.82 13.54 -27.16
C GLU A 207 0.79 12.75 -26.34
N GLN A 208 -0.26 13.41 -25.85
CA GLN A 208 -1.30 12.82 -24.98
C GLN A 208 -0.74 12.20 -23.71
N GLU A 209 0.32 12.77 -23.17
CA GLU A 209 1.06 12.24 -22.03
C GLU A 209 0.64 12.87 -20.72
N ALA A 210 1.12 12.27 -19.64
CA ALA A 210 1.21 12.88 -18.32
C ALA A 210 2.65 12.79 -17.83
N ARG A 211 3.15 13.88 -17.23
CA ARG A 211 4.53 13.99 -16.80
C ARG A 211 4.63 14.52 -15.37
N LEU A 212 5.43 13.83 -14.56
CA LEU A 212 5.86 14.29 -13.25
C LEU A 212 7.23 14.94 -13.39
N ILE A 213 7.39 16.15 -12.88
CA ILE A 213 8.68 16.84 -12.70
C ILE A 213 8.90 16.96 -11.19
N PRO A 214 9.79 16.13 -10.62
CA PRO A 214 9.98 16.05 -9.18
C PRO A 214 10.65 17.30 -8.60
N ASP A 215 11.58 17.91 -9.35
CA ASP A 215 12.24 19.15 -8.97
C ASP A 215 12.34 20.10 -10.19
N LEU A 216 11.70 21.25 -10.10
CA LEU A 216 11.74 22.29 -11.13
C LEU A 216 13.06 23.08 -11.16
N ALA A 217 13.91 22.90 -10.16
CA ALA A 217 15.25 23.50 -10.13
C ALA A 217 16.31 22.61 -10.83
N ASP A 218 15.96 21.39 -11.22
CA ASP A 218 16.85 20.47 -11.91
C ASP A 218 17.40 21.11 -13.21
N PRO A 219 18.73 21.29 -13.32
CA PRO A 219 19.35 21.89 -14.50
C PRO A 219 19.25 21.03 -15.76
N SER A 220 18.92 19.76 -15.66
CA SER A 220 18.74 18.83 -16.78
C SER A 220 17.40 19.01 -17.51
N LEU A 221 16.47 19.79 -16.95
CA LEU A 221 15.18 20.04 -17.57
C LEU A 221 15.33 20.80 -18.90
N PRO A 222 14.56 20.43 -19.92
CA PRO A 222 14.63 21.07 -21.25
C PRO A 222 14.17 22.54 -21.22
N VAL A 223 13.46 22.94 -20.19
CA VAL A 223 12.99 24.31 -19.99
C VAL A 223 13.36 24.79 -18.58
N ARG A 224 13.98 25.96 -18.51
CA ARG A 224 14.25 26.59 -17.23
C ARG A 224 13.03 27.31 -16.71
N PHE A 225 12.58 26.87 -15.57
CA PHE A 225 11.50 27.53 -14.85
C PHE A 225 12.04 28.75 -14.06
N PRO A 226 11.31 29.86 -13.95
CA PRO A 226 11.73 31.02 -13.15
C PRO A 226 12.02 30.62 -11.69
N ARG A 227 13.14 31.12 -11.12
CA ARG A 227 13.58 30.77 -9.75
C ARG A 227 12.64 31.24 -8.63
N ARG A 228 11.81 32.25 -8.86
CA ARG A 228 10.84 32.78 -7.87
C ARG A 228 9.48 32.12 -8.05
N ARG A 229 9.35 30.86 -7.67
CA ARG A 229 8.07 30.16 -7.67
C ARG A 229 7.72 29.68 -6.28
N SER A 230 6.44 29.65 -5.97
CA SER A 230 5.90 29.09 -4.73
C SER A 230 5.79 27.55 -4.77
N TYR A 231 6.14 26.91 -5.88
CA TYR A 231 6.10 25.45 -6.06
C TYR A 231 7.39 24.95 -6.72
N GLN A 232 7.80 23.74 -6.34
CA GLN A 232 9.05 23.13 -6.80
C GLN A 232 8.85 21.78 -7.46
N THR A 233 7.67 21.16 -7.32
CA THR A 233 7.29 19.94 -8.01
C THR A 233 5.98 20.15 -8.76
N ILE A 234 5.81 19.49 -9.90
CA ILE A 234 4.57 19.59 -10.70
C ILE A 234 4.27 18.27 -11.41
N ILE A 235 2.99 17.97 -11.50
CA ILE A 235 2.43 16.99 -12.43
C ILE A 235 1.60 17.74 -13.44
N ALA A 236 1.76 17.41 -14.73
CA ALA A 236 0.91 17.88 -15.81
C ALA A 236 0.36 16.69 -16.59
N ALA A 237 -0.96 16.65 -16.82
CA ALA A 237 -1.64 15.55 -17.51
C ALA A 237 -2.48 16.11 -18.65
N ALA A 238 -2.33 15.57 -19.85
CA ALA A 238 -3.12 15.93 -21.02
C ALA A 238 -4.58 15.50 -20.84
N VAL A 239 -5.49 16.41 -21.14
CA VAL A 239 -6.94 16.18 -21.15
C VAL A 239 -7.38 16.00 -22.61
N THR A 240 -7.42 14.75 -23.07
CA THR A 240 -7.67 14.38 -24.47
C THR A 240 -8.65 13.23 -24.55
N ALA A 241 -9.50 13.23 -25.57
CA ALA A 241 -10.34 12.10 -25.91
C ALA A 241 -10.23 11.83 -27.42
N ASP A 242 -9.63 10.69 -27.77
CA ASP A 242 -9.26 10.34 -29.13
C ASP A 242 -8.40 11.47 -29.76
N GLN A 243 -8.81 12.06 -30.84
CA GLN A 243 -8.11 13.17 -31.50
C GLN A 243 -8.44 14.56 -30.93
N ALA A 244 -9.45 14.64 -30.05
CA ALA A 244 -9.87 15.92 -29.46
C ALA A 244 -8.96 16.28 -28.28
N ARG A 245 -8.40 17.51 -28.33
CA ARG A 245 -7.53 18.08 -27.30
C ARG A 245 -8.29 19.16 -26.57
N TYR A 246 -8.48 18.98 -25.26
CA TYR A 246 -9.27 19.89 -24.43
C TYR A 246 -8.41 20.81 -23.56
N GLY A 247 -7.21 20.37 -23.20
CA GLY A 247 -6.31 21.15 -22.35
C GLY A 247 -5.38 20.31 -21.50
N VAL A 248 -4.89 20.90 -20.42
CA VAL A 248 -3.94 20.26 -19.48
C VAL A 248 -4.43 20.46 -18.05
N LEU A 249 -4.45 19.38 -17.29
CA LEU A 249 -4.69 19.38 -15.84
C LEU A 249 -3.33 19.34 -15.12
N THR A 250 -3.09 20.28 -14.19
CA THR A 250 -1.85 20.34 -13.41
C THR A 250 -2.11 20.16 -11.93
N LEU A 251 -1.13 19.61 -11.23
CA LEU A 251 -1.04 19.58 -9.76
C LEU A 251 0.37 20.03 -9.37
N ASP A 252 0.48 21.07 -8.58
CA ASP A 252 1.76 21.59 -8.07
C ASP A 252 1.83 21.54 -6.54
N ALA A 253 3.08 21.46 -6.01
CA ALA A 253 3.35 21.50 -4.58
C ALA A 253 4.67 22.24 -4.30
N PRO A 254 4.81 22.83 -3.06
CA PRO A 254 5.91 23.73 -2.75
C PRO A 254 7.27 23.04 -2.59
N GLU A 255 7.28 21.79 -2.19
CA GLU A 255 8.50 21.05 -1.89
C GLU A 255 8.91 20.16 -3.07
N PRO A 256 10.23 20.03 -3.39
CA PRO A 256 10.69 19.06 -4.36
C PRO A 256 10.36 17.65 -3.89
N ASP A 257 10.18 16.73 -4.81
CA ASP A 257 9.87 15.30 -4.57
C ASP A 257 8.60 15.03 -3.71
N SER A 258 7.78 16.06 -3.43
CA SER A 258 6.55 15.90 -2.62
C SER A 258 5.38 15.30 -3.40
N LEU A 259 5.47 15.25 -4.74
CA LEU A 259 4.58 14.51 -5.63
C LEU A 259 5.29 13.27 -6.15
N GLY A 260 4.58 12.14 -6.23
CA GLY A 260 5.15 10.86 -6.65
C GLY A 260 4.33 10.15 -7.73
N GLN A 261 4.75 8.94 -8.06
CA GLN A 261 4.08 8.10 -9.06
C GLN A 261 2.60 7.84 -8.74
N PRO A 262 2.18 7.62 -7.47
CA PRO A 262 0.75 7.48 -7.17
C PRO A 262 -0.06 8.75 -7.48
N ASP A 263 0.52 9.95 -7.25
CA ASP A 263 -0.13 11.21 -7.58
C ASP A 263 -0.26 11.36 -9.11
N LEU A 264 0.74 10.92 -9.89
CA LEU A 264 0.69 10.91 -11.35
C LEU A 264 -0.44 10.02 -11.89
N GLU A 265 -0.61 8.81 -11.35
CA GLU A 265 -1.67 7.89 -11.79
C GLU A 265 -3.09 8.42 -11.48
N ILE A 266 -3.25 9.11 -10.35
CA ILE A 266 -4.49 9.78 -10.02
C ILE A 266 -4.75 10.95 -10.98
N MET A 267 -3.74 11.77 -11.25
CA MET A 267 -3.87 12.87 -12.20
C MET A 267 -4.24 12.39 -13.61
N LYS A 268 -3.68 11.29 -14.08
CA LYS A 268 -4.09 10.64 -15.34
C LYS A 268 -5.56 10.22 -15.30
N THR A 269 -6.00 9.61 -14.22
CA THR A 269 -7.39 9.17 -14.06
C THR A 269 -8.34 10.37 -14.07
N LEU A 270 -8.04 11.44 -13.34
CA LEU A 270 -8.84 12.66 -13.29
C LEU A 270 -8.86 13.38 -14.64
N ALA A 271 -7.74 13.45 -15.35
CA ALA A 271 -7.66 14.01 -16.69
C ALA A 271 -8.53 13.23 -17.69
N ASN A 272 -8.52 11.90 -17.63
CA ASN A 272 -9.37 11.05 -18.45
C ASN A 272 -10.87 11.26 -18.15
N LEU A 273 -11.26 11.34 -16.88
CA LEU A 273 -12.65 11.61 -16.47
C LEU A 273 -13.12 12.99 -16.98
N LEU A 274 -12.27 13.99 -16.88
CA LEU A 274 -12.55 15.32 -17.42
C LEU A 274 -12.72 15.29 -18.94
N ALA A 275 -11.82 14.61 -19.63
CA ALA A 275 -11.88 14.46 -21.09
C ALA A 275 -13.17 13.78 -21.56
N VAL A 276 -13.61 12.73 -20.86
CA VAL A 276 -14.91 12.06 -21.14
C VAL A 276 -16.08 13.05 -21.01
N GLY A 277 -16.10 13.83 -19.92
CA GLY A 277 -17.15 14.83 -19.70
C GLY A 277 -17.18 15.91 -20.77
N LEU A 278 -16.01 16.41 -21.16
CA LEU A 278 -15.88 17.42 -22.24
C LEU A 278 -16.28 16.86 -23.60
N ALA A 279 -15.91 15.61 -23.90
CA ALA A 279 -16.31 14.93 -25.13
C ALA A 279 -17.85 14.73 -25.22
N LEU A 280 -18.48 14.33 -24.11
CA LEU A 280 -19.93 14.20 -24.01
C LEU A 280 -20.63 15.55 -24.24
N ALA A 281 -20.16 16.61 -23.57
CA ALA A 281 -20.70 17.96 -23.74
C ALA A 281 -20.57 18.45 -25.19
N ALA A 282 -19.41 18.28 -25.80
CA ALA A 282 -19.18 18.64 -27.20
C ALA A 282 -20.12 17.88 -28.18
N ARG A 283 -20.41 16.60 -27.88
CA ARG A 283 -21.34 15.80 -28.66
C ARG A 283 -22.78 16.32 -28.58
N ILE A 284 -23.21 16.73 -27.38
CA ILE A 284 -24.56 17.31 -27.15
C ILE A 284 -24.69 18.62 -27.91
N HIS A 285 -23.69 19.51 -27.84
CA HIS A 285 -23.70 20.76 -28.63
C HIS A 285 -23.80 20.51 -30.12
N LYS A 286 -23.02 19.58 -30.68
CA LYS A 286 -23.09 19.23 -32.11
C LYS A 286 -24.46 18.66 -32.50
N SER A 287 -25.10 17.91 -31.61
CA SER A 287 -26.45 17.35 -31.88
C SER A 287 -27.53 18.44 -31.86
N ALA A 288 -27.41 19.40 -30.93
CA ALA A 288 -28.34 20.55 -30.86
C ALA A 288 -28.31 21.41 -32.15
N LEU A 289 -27.12 21.59 -32.75
CA LEU A 289 -26.96 22.34 -34.02
C LEU A 289 -27.55 21.62 -35.23
N LYS A 290 -27.73 20.28 -35.16
CA LYS A 290 -28.29 19.48 -36.26
C LYS A 290 -29.82 19.35 -36.25
N VAL A 291 -30.50 19.79 -35.17
CA VAL A 291 -31.97 19.79 -35.12
C VAL A 291 -32.47 20.89 -36.02
N PRO A 292 -33.10 20.59 -37.17
CA PRO A 292 -33.61 21.63 -38.08
C PRO A 292 -34.66 22.47 -37.35
N ALA A 293 -34.71 23.78 -37.66
CA ALA A 293 -35.62 24.75 -37.06
C ALA A 293 -37.11 24.49 -37.37
N GLN A 294 -37.45 23.35 -38.00
CA GLN A 294 -38.80 22.98 -38.38
C GLN A 294 -39.74 22.69 -37.20
N GLY A 295 -39.23 22.27 -36.03
CA GLY A 295 -40.07 21.99 -34.84
C GLY A 295 -40.66 23.23 -34.16
N LYS A 296 -40.08 24.42 -34.35
CA LYS A 296 -40.61 25.66 -33.74
C LYS A 296 -41.89 26.21 -34.43
N ARG A 297 -42.17 25.81 -35.65
CA ARG A 297 -43.39 26.29 -36.37
C ARG A 297 -44.66 25.53 -36.04
N GLU A 298 -44.60 24.29 -35.57
CA GLU A 298 -45.81 23.51 -35.26
C GLU A 298 -46.39 23.83 -33.87
N VAL A 299 -45.54 24.16 -32.86
CA VAL A 299 -46.04 24.49 -31.53
C VAL A 299 -46.76 25.84 -31.50
N MET A 300 -46.39 26.79 -32.39
CA MET A 300 -47.08 28.09 -32.47
C MET A 300 -48.43 28.01 -33.19
N ARG A 301 -48.70 26.98 -34.02
CA ARG A 301 -50.00 26.82 -34.68
C ARG A 301 -51.03 26.11 -33.82
N SER A 302 -50.65 25.39 -32.81
CA SER A 302 -51.58 24.66 -31.92
C SER A 302 -52.19 25.51 -30.82
N THR A 303 -51.66 26.71 -30.55
CA THR A 303 -52.20 27.64 -29.53
C THR A 303 -53.27 28.58 -30.06
N ASP A 304 -53.44 28.69 -31.40
CA ASP A 304 -54.43 29.58 -31.99
C ASP A 304 -55.85 28.94 -32.22
N LEU A 305 -56.04 27.70 -31.73
CA LEU A 305 -57.33 27.01 -31.83
C LEU A 305 -58.02 26.76 -30.48
N LEU A 306 -58.03 27.75 -29.59
CA LEU A 306 -58.96 27.75 -28.46
C LEU A 306 -60.20 28.62 -28.91
N PRO A 307 -61.36 28.01 -29.11
CA PRO A 307 -62.56 28.78 -29.46
C PRO A 307 -62.99 29.57 -28.19
N ALA A 308 -63.16 30.88 -28.42
CA ALA A 308 -63.96 31.76 -27.57
C ALA A 308 -65.38 31.24 -27.43
N ARG A 309 -65.69 30.49 -26.37
CA ARG A 309 -67.04 30.19 -25.90
C ARG A 309 -66.99 30.05 -24.37
N MET A 310 -67.50 31.06 -23.74
CA MET A 310 -68.55 31.08 -22.74
C MET A 310 -68.59 32.45 -22.06
N ALA A 311 -69.36 33.36 -22.66
CA ALA A 311 -70.05 34.43 -21.94
C ALA A 311 -71.54 34.03 -21.95
N HIS A 312 -71.99 33.57 -20.76
CA HIS A 312 -73.36 33.81 -20.28
C HIS A 312 -73.37 33.45 -18.78
#